data_eb97eb59f36c054b8cb5f5141a4d6d8c
#
_entry.id   eb97eb59f36c054b8cb5f5141a4d6d8c
#
_cell.length_a   1.000
_cell.length_b   1.000
_cell.length_c   1.000
_cell.angle_alpha   90.00
_cell.angle_beta   90.00
_cell.angle_gamma   90.00
#
_symmetry.space_group_name_H-M   'P 1'
#
loop_
_entity.id
_entity.type
_entity.pdbx_description
1 polymer ?
#
loop_
_entity_poly.entity_id
_entity_poly.type
_entity_poly.pdbx_seq_one_letter_code
_entity_poly.pdbx_strand_id
1 'polypeptide(L)'
;MSSLEKQLEFLDETPQDQVKTAVLLVGHGSRARNANDALLRVVDHFQKAWPHRILRAAFLEISPPSIPEGIDLCVGEGAERIIVIPYFLFRGNHVKVDLPVFIKEGRKKYPDIDVILGPHLGFHPKIIEIVDERIHQVLDTLKTEENALP
;
A
#
# COMPACT_ATOMS: atom_id res chain seq x y z
N MET A 1 -17.26 13.01 -8.69
CA MET A 1 -16.68 11.82 -8.05
C MET A 1 -16.35 10.76 -9.09
N SER A 2 -15.13 10.28 -9.09
CA SER A 2 -14.74 9.18 -9.95
C SER A 2 -15.37 7.85 -9.50
N SER A 3 -15.42 6.85 -10.37
CA SER A 3 -15.91 5.50 -10.02
C SER A 3 -15.12 4.89 -8.85
N LEU A 4 -13.84 5.25 -8.76
CA LEU A 4 -12.94 4.81 -7.69
C LEU A 4 -13.30 5.46 -6.35
N GLU A 5 -13.59 6.76 -6.34
CA GLU A 5 -14.02 7.48 -5.13
C GLU A 5 -15.32 6.90 -4.57
N LYS A 6 -16.30 6.58 -5.43
CA LYS A 6 -17.54 5.91 -5.00
C LYS A 6 -17.32 4.52 -4.43
N GLN A 7 -16.35 3.75 -4.98
CA GLN A 7 -16.01 2.43 -4.45
C GLN A 7 -15.30 2.53 -3.10
N LEU A 8 -14.52 3.57 -2.88
CA LEU A 8 -13.82 3.79 -1.61
C LEU A 8 -14.78 4.30 -0.52
N GLU A 9 -15.76 5.15 -0.85
CA GLU A 9 -16.83 5.56 0.08
C GLU A 9 -17.60 4.36 0.61
N PHE A 10 -17.94 3.39 -0.26
CA PHE A 10 -18.64 2.17 0.17
C PHE A 10 -17.85 1.34 1.20
N LEU A 11 -16.52 1.38 1.16
CA LEU A 11 -15.67 0.68 2.12
C LEU A 11 -15.55 1.41 3.47
N ASP A 12 -15.82 2.71 3.50
CA ASP A 12 -15.81 3.51 4.74
C ASP A 12 -17.15 3.40 5.52
N GLU A 13 -18.22 3.02 4.84
CA GLU A 13 -19.57 2.90 5.41
C GLU A 13 -19.87 1.57 6.11
N THR A 14 -18.89 0.68 6.32
CA THR A 14 -19.14 -0.56 7.07
C THR A 14 -19.37 -0.25 8.56
N PRO A 15 -20.62 -0.31 9.06
CA PRO A 15 -20.99 0.19 10.40
C PRO A 15 -20.52 -0.68 11.56
N GLN A 16 -19.72 -1.71 11.33
CA GLN A 16 -19.44 -2.75 12.33
C GLN A 16 -18.05 -2.73 12.95
N ASP A 17 -17.15 -1.87 12.49
CA ASP A 17 -15.82 -1.84 13.09
C ASP A 17 -15.71 -0.69 14.10
N GLN A 18 -16.21 -0.93 15.34
CA GLN A 18 -15.93 -0.04 16.48
C GLN A 18 -14.45 -0.06 16.85
N VAL A 19 -13.67 -0.95 16.26
CA VAL A 19 -12.23 -1.11 16.49
C VAL A 19 -11.46 -0.11 15.62
N LYS A 20 -10.66 0.73 16.23
CA LYS A 20 -9.85 1.72 15.54
C LYS A 20 -8.76 1.02 14.71
N THR A 21 -9.02 0.85 13.44
CA THR A 21 -8.18 0.10 12.51
C THR A 21 -7.22 1.01 11.74
N ALA A 22 -5.93 0.68 11.79
CA ALA A 22 -4.90 1.27 10.94
C ALA A 22 -4.59 0.37 9.75
N VAL A 23 -4.18 0.96 8.64
CA VAL A 23 -3.61 0.26 7.49
C VAL A 23 -2.16 0.70 7.31
N LEU A 24 -1.25 -0.26 7.31
CA LEU A 24 0.17 -0.06 7.08
C LEU A 24 0.55 -0.67 5.73
N LEU A 25 0.79 0.18 4.73
CA LEU A 25 1.28 -0.26 3.43
C LEU A 25 2.80 -0.43 3.49
N VAL A 26 3.28 -1.59 3.08
CA VAL A 26 4.71 -1.92 3.16
C VAL A 26 5.31 -2.00 1.77
N GLY A 27 6.27 -1.12 1.47
CA GLY A 27 7.10 -1.17 0.27
C GLY A 27 8.48 -1.78 0.54
N HIS A 28 9.24 -2.00 -0.53
CA HIS A 28 10.63 -2.46 -0.40
C HIS A 28 11.54 -1.44 0.28
N GLY A 29 11.40 -0.20 -0.10
CA GLY A 29 12.33 0.86 0.20
C GLY A 29 13.40 1.03 -0.90
N SER A 30 13.84 2.24 -1.10
CA SER A 30 14.86 2.58 -2.10
C SER A 30 15.67 3.80 -1.66
N ARG A 31 16.92 3.85 -2.08
CA ARG A 31 17.76 5.06 -1.94
C ARG A 31 17.35 6.16 -2.93
N ALA A 32 16.72 5.81 -4.04
CA ALA A 32 16.18 6.77 -4.97
C ALA A 32 14.93 7.44 -4.39
N ARG A 33 14.96 8.76 -4.22
CA ARG A 33 13.86 9.53 -3.61
C ARG A 33 12.51 9.24 -4.27
N ASN A 34 12.48 9.17 -5.59
CA ASN A 34 11.24 9.00 -6.35
C ASN A 34 10.65 7.58 -6.28
N ALA A 35 11.44 6.57 -5.91
CA ALA A 35 10.96 5.19 -5.86
C ALA A 35 9.97 4.94 -4.71
N ASN A 36 10.11 5.69 -3.62
CA ASN A 36 9.20 5.60 -2.47
C ASN A 36 7.94 6.46 -2.67
N ASP A 37 8.02 7.49 -3.52
CA ASP A 37 6.93 8.45 -3.75
C ASP A 37 5.66 7.77 -4.28
N ALA A 38 5.79 6.72 -5.07
CA ALA A 38 4.64 5.98 -5.59
C ALA A 38 3.79 5.37 -4.46
N LEU A 39 4.41 4.76 -3.45
CA LEU A 39 3.72 4.22 -2.29
C LEU A 39 3.11 5.34 -1.44
N LEU A 40 3.85 6.42 -1.21
CA LEU A 40 3.38 7.55 -0.42
C LEU A 40 2.16 8.22 -1.08
N ARG A 41 2.12 8.32 -2.40
CA ARG A 41 0.94 8.81 -3.15
C ARG A 41 -0.27 7.90 -2.99
N VAL A 42 -0.08 6.59 -2.92
CA VAL A 42 -1.16 5.64 -2.65
C VAL A 42 -1.71 5.84 -1.24
N VAL A 43 -0.83 5.97 -0.24
CA VAL A 43 -1.24 6.28 1.13
C VAL A 43 -2.02 7.60 1.22
N ASP A 44 -1.52 8.66 0.59
CA ASP A 44 -2.18 9.97 0.56
C ASP A 44 -3.58 9.89 -0.09
N HIS A 45 -3.70 9.13 -1.18
CA HIS A 45 -4.98 8.93 -1.85
C HIS A 45 -6.01 8.24 -0.93
N PHE A 46 -5.61 7.15 -0.25
CA PHE A 46 -6.48 6.47 0.71
C PHE A 46 -6.78 7.32 1.94
N GLN A 47 -5.81 8.10 2.43
CA GLN A 47 -6.04 8.99 3.58
C GLN A 47 -7.09 10.07 3.28
N LYS A 48 -7.12 10.58 2.05
CA LYS A 48 -8.15 11.51 1.60
C LYS A 48 -9.52 10.87 1.47
N ALA A 49 -9.57 9.63 0.98
CA ALA A 49 -10.80 8.86 0.86
C ALA A 49 -11.35 8.38 2.22
N TRP A 50 -10.45 8.13 3.16
CA TRP A 50 -10.78 7.62 4.51
C TRP A 50 -10.21 8.51 5.61
N PRO A 51 -10.73 9.71 5.81
CA PRO A 51 -10.15 10.71 6.73
C PRO A 51 -10.13 10.25 8.20
N HIS A 52 -10.98 9.31 8.56
CA HIS A 52 -11.11 8.80 9.93
C HIS A 52 -10.21 7.58 10.22
N ARG A 53 -9.54 7.03 9.21
CA ARG A 53 -8.64 5.88 9.36
C ARG A 53 -7.18 6.31 9.47
N ILE A 54 -6.40 5.50 10.16
CA ILE A 54 -4.95 5.67 10.24
C ILE A 54 -4.34 4.94 9.05
N LEU A 55 -3.64 5.68 8.18
CA LEU A 55 -2.96 5.14 7.01
C LEU A 55 -1.50 5.55 7.06
N ARG A 56 -0.61 4.58 6.98
CA ARG A 56 0.84 4.81 7.03
C ARG A 56 1.56 3.94 6.01
N ALA A 57 2.74 4.40 5.59
CA ALA A 57 3.70 3.61 4.84
C ALA A 57 4.83 3.16 5.75
N ALA A 58 5.38 2.00 5.47
CA ALA A 58 6.65 1.53 6.01
C ALA A 58 7.45 0.82 4.92
N PHE A 59 8.72 0.63 5.17
CA PHE A 59 9.62 0.02 4.20
C PHE A 59 10.37 -1.15 4.83
N LEU A 60 10.58 -2.18 4.02
CA LEU A 60 11.26 -3.39 4.44
C LEU A 60 12.71 -3.10 4.79
N GLU A 61 13.35 -2.26 4.00
CA GLU A 61 14.76 -1.90 4.14
C GLU A 61 15.06 -0.51 3.57
N ILE A 62 16.25 0.02 3.89
CA ILE A 62 16.86 1.24 3.32
C ILE A 62 16.16 2.54 3.75
N SER A 63 14.85 2.62 3.69
CA SER A 63 14.09 3.86 3.89
C SER A 63 13.28 3.85 5.18
N PRO A 64 13.23 4.97 5.93
CA PRO A 64 12.33 5.10 7.06
C PRO A 64 10.90 5.45 6.61
N PRO A 65 9.88 5.11 7.44
CA PRO A 65 10.01 4.28 8.62
C PRO A 65 10.18 2.79 8.26
N SER A 66 10.91 2.05 9.09
CA SER A 66 10.94 0.59 9.04
C SER A 66 9.57 0.00 9.42
N ILE A 67 9.36 -1.28 9.21
CA ILE A 67 8.10 -1.94 9.57
C ILE A 67 7.82 -1.84 11.08
N PRO A 68 8.78 -2.12 11.98
CA PRO A 68 8.55 -1.90 13.41
C PRO A 68 8.17 -0.45 13.76
N GLU A 69 8.88 0.53 13.19
CA GLU A 69 8.57 1.96 13.39
C GLU A 69 7.18 2.32 12.84
N GLY A 70 6.78 1.75 11.70
CA GLY A 70 5.44 1.94 11.13
C GLY A 70 4.34 1.39 12.05
N ILE A 71 4.57 0.23 12.66
CA ILE A 71 3.67 -0.33 13.68
C ILE A 71 3.60 0.61 14.90
N ASP A 72 4.74 1.08 15.39
CA ASP A 72 4.81 2.01 16.53
C ASP A 72 4.02 3.30 16.24
N LEU A 73 4.13 3.86 15.05
CA LEU A 73 3.37 5.03 14.62
C LEU A 73 1.86 4.76 14.64
N CYS A 74 1.40 3.64 14.11
CA CYS A 74 -0.01 3.28 14.11
C CYS A 74 -0.56 3.13 15.55
N VAL A 75 0.18 2.48 16.43
CA VAL A 75 -0.19 2.34 17.85
C VAL A 75 -0.22 3.70 18.55
N GLY A 76 0.78 4.55 18.29
CA GLY A 76 0.85 5.90 18.85
C GLY A 76 -0.33 6.79 18.45
N GLU A 77 -0.96 6.53 17.30
CA GLU A 77 -2.19 7.20 16.85
C GLU A 77 -3.47 6.54 17.34
N GLY A 78 -3.34 5.52 18.19
CA GLY A 78 -4.44 4.85 18.87
C GLY A 78 -5.05 3.69 18.08
N ALA A 79 -4.31 3.06 17.18
CA ALA A 79 -4.78 1.85 16.51
C ALA A 79 -4.95 0.70 17.51
N GLU A 80 -6.07 0.01 17.44
CA GLU A 80 -6.38 -1.22 18.17
C GLU A 80 -6.21 -2.45 17.27
N ARG A 81 -6.20 -2.21 15.95
CA ARG A 81 -5.91 -3.19 14.91
C ARG A 81 -5.04 -2.57 13.83
N ILE A 82 -4.05 -3.30 13.35
CA ILE A 82 -3.17 -2.89 12.25
C ILE A 82 -3.22 -3.94 11.16
N ILE A 83 -3.72 -3.57 9.99
CA ILE A 83 -3.69 -4.41 8.79
C ILE A 83 -2.45 -4.03 7.99
N VAL A 84 -1.52 -4.97 7.86
CA VAL A 84 -0.28 -4.78 7.11
C VAL A 84 -0.45 -5.34 5.70
N ILE A 85 -0.38 -4.49 4.69
CA ILE A 85 -0.52 -4.86 3.29
C ILE A 85 0.83 -4.73 2.56
N PRO A 86 1.43 -5.84 2.13
CA PRO A 86 2.65 -5.80 1.32
C PRO A 86 2.35 -5.28 -0.08
N TYR A 87 2.90 -4.12 -0.41
CA TYR A 87 2.73 -3.47 -1.71
C TYR A 87 3.76 -4.01 -2.71
N PHE A 88 3.65 -5.31 -3.00
CA PHE A 88 4.55 -6.04 -3.89
C PHE A 88 3.78 -6.82 -4.94
N LEU A 89 4.24 -6.78 -6.18
CA LEU A 89 3.75 -7.68 -7.23
C LEU A 89 4.28 -9.10 -7.04
N PHE A 90 5.51 -9.22 -6.55
CA PHE A 90 6.18 -10.49 -6.28
C PHE A 90 6.71 -10.52 -4.86
N ARG A 91 6.68 -11.68 -4.23
CA ARG A 91 7.37 -11.95 -2.97
C ARG A 91 8.57 -12.84 -3.25
N GLY A 92 9.77 -12.29 -3.19
CA GLY A 92 10.99 -13.07 -3.12
C GLY A 92 11.07 -13.86 -1.80
N ASN A 93 11.97 -14.84 -1.73
CA ASN A 93 12.15 -15.66 -0.52
C ASN A 93 12.44 -14.81 0.71
N HIS A 94 13.21 -13.75 0.56
CA HIS A 94 13.56 -12.79 1.59
C HIS A 94 12.29 -12.17 2.24
N VAL A 95 11.40 -11.63 1.42
CA VAL A 95 10.15 -11.03 1.90
C VAL A 95 9.22 -12.05 2.58
N LYS A 96 9.20 -13.29 2.07
CA LYS A 96 8.38 -14.37 2.66
C LYS A 96 8.82 -14.75 4.07
N VAL A 97 10.09 -14.56 4.40
CA VAL A 97 10.64 -14.87 5.72
C VAL A 97 10.54 -13.67 6.66
N ASP A 98 10.96 -12.50 6.20
CA ASP A 98 11.13 -11.34 7.05
C ASP A 98 9.81 -10.69 7.48
N LEU A 99 8.83 -10.60 6.59
CA LEU A 99 7.52 -10.01 6.94
C LEU A 99 6.82 -10.72 8.11
N PRO A 100 6.68 -12.06 8.11
CA PRO A 100 6.09 -12.76 9.25
C PRO A 100 6.86 -12.56 10.56
N VAL A 101 8.19 -12.40 10.51
CA VAL A 101 9.02 -12.11 11.69
C VAL A 101 8.63 -10.75 12.27
N PHE A 102 8.59 -9.69 11.48
CA PHE A 102 8.19 -8.36 11.93
C PHE A 102 6.77 -8.33 12.52
N ILE A 103 5.85 -9.06 11.90
CA ILE A 103 4.47 -9.17 12.42
C ILE A 103 4.46 -9.86 13.77
N LYS A 104 5.20 -10.95 13.93
CA LYS A 104 5.32 -11.67 15.20
C LYS A 104 5.94 -10.80 16.30
N GLU A 105 6.97 -10.04 15.97
CA GLU A 105 7.60 -9.09 16.89
C GLU A 105 6.63 -7.96 17.29
N GLY A 106 5.88 -7.43 16.34
CA GLY A 106 4.85 -6.43 16.60
C GLY A 106 3.78 -6.93 17.56
N ARG A 107 3.26 -8.14 17.36
CA ARG A 107 2.30 -8.79 18.27
C ARG A 107 2.88 -9.02 19.66
N LYS A 108 4.15 -9.37 19.74
CA LYS A 108 4.84 -9.56 21.03
C LYS A 108 5.01 -8.24 21.77
N LYS A 109 5.33 -7.16 21.04
CA LYS A 109 5.50 -5.82 21.62
C LYS A 109 4.17 -5.21 22.08
N TYR A 110 3.10 -5.47 21.34
CA TYR A 110 1.76 -4.92 21.58
C TYR A 110 0.72 -6.05 21.67
N PRO A 111 0.68 -6.80 22.79
CA PRO A 111 -0.17 -7.98 22.92
C PRO A 111 -1.68 -7.69 22.83
N ASP A 112 -2.09 -6.45 23.13
CA ASP A 112 -3.48 -6.01 23.08
C ASP A 112 -3.88 -5.44 21.70
N ILE A 113 -2.95 -5.41 20.73
CA ILE A 113 -3.18 -4.89 19.38
C ILE A 113 -3.19 -6.05 18.37
N ASP A 114 -4.24 -6.11 17.58
CA ASP A 114 -4.31 -7.06 16.47
C ASP A 114 -3.41 -6.62 15.31
N VAL A 115 -2.25 -7.25 15.13
CA VAL A 115 -1.39 -7.02 13.96
C VAL A 115 -1.59 -8.15 12.96
N ILE A 116 -2.17 -7.82 11.81
CA ILE A 116 -2.62 -8.79 10.81
C ILE A 116 -1.88 -8.57 9.50
N LEU A 117 -1.21 -9.63 9.00
CA LEU A 117 -0.59 -9.61 7.69
C LEU A 117 -1.62 -9.98 6.62
N GLY A 118 -1.90 -9.05 5.74
CA GLY A 118 -2.72 -9.27 4.57
C GLY A 118 -1.95 -9.86 3.38
N PRO A 119 -2.65 -10.20 2.29
CA PRO A 119 -2.01 -10.66 1.07
C PRO A 119 -1.23 -9.52 0.39
N HIS A 120 -0.18 -9.86 -0.34
CA HIS A 120 0.49 -8.91 -1.24
C HIS A 120 -0.37 -8.67 -2.49
N LEU A 121 -0.04 -7.66 -3.32
CA LEU A 121 -0.81 -7.34 -4.53
C LEU A 121 -0.88 -8.52 -5.49
N GLY A 122 0.26 -9.13 -5.80
CA GLY A 122 0.34 -10.32 -6.63
C GLY A 122 -0.29 -10.16 -8.01
N PHE A 123 -0.75 -11.27 -8.57
CA PHE A 123 -1.51 -11.28 -9.82
C PHE A 123 -2.97 -10.85 -9.56
N HIS A 124 -3.41 -9.86 -10.31
CA HIS A 124 -4.78 -9.35 -10.23
C HIS A 124 -5.22 -8.80 -11.59
N PRO A 125 -6.49 -9.00 -12.02
CA PRO A 125 -6.98 -8.50 -13.31
C PRO A 125 -6.72 -7.00 -13.54
N LYS A 126 -6.84 -6.17 -12.52
CA LYS A 126 -6.53 -4.73 -12.62
C LYS A 126 -5.06 -4.43 -12.95
N ILE A 127 -4.14 -5.31 -12.60
CA ILE A 127 -2.73 -5.18 -13.01
C ILE A 127 -2.60 -5.41 -14.52
N ILE A 128 -3.37 -6.36 -15.07
CA ILE A 128 -3.41 -6.59 -16.52
C ILE A 128 -3.94 -5.35 -17.25
N GLU A 129 -5.00 -4.73 -16.73
CA GLU A 129 -5.56 -3.48 -17.28
C GLU A 129 -4.49 -2.37 -17.29
N ILE A 130 -3.74 -2.22 -16.20
CA ILE A 130 -2.64 -1.24 -16.13
C ILE A 130 -1.58 -1.51 -17.18
N VAL A 131 -1.19 -2.78 -17.39
CA VAL A 131 -0.19 -3.16 -18.41
C VAL A 131 -0.73 -2.84 -19.80
N ASP A 132 -1.98 -3.15 -20.09
CA ASP A 132 -2.65 -2.85 -21.35
C ASP A 132 -2.65 -1.34 -21.64
N GLU A 133 -3.04 -0.52 -20.65
CA GLU A 133 -2.97 0.94 -20.76
C GLU A 133 -1.55 1.45 -21.10
N ARG A 134 -0.51 0.89 -20.48
CA ARG A 134 0.87 1.29 -20.76
C ARG A 134 1.29 0.93 -22.19
N ILE A 135 0.86 -0.24 -22.69
CA ILE A 135 1.10 -0.65 -24.08
C ILE A 135 0.42 0.34 -25.04
N HIS A 136 -0.84 0.68 -24.81
CA HIS A 136 -1.57 1.63 -25.66
C HIS A 136 -0.95 3.02 -25.65
N GLN A 137 -0.46 3.50 -24.51
CA GLN A 137 0.27 4.77 -24.44
C GLN A 137 1.48 4.81 -25.40
N VAL A 138 2.23 3.72 -25.50
CA VAL A 138 3.36 3.62 -26.43
C VAL A 138 2.87 3.58 -27.90
N LEU A 139 1.86 2.77 -28.20
CA LEU A 139 1.31 2.65 -29.55
C LEU A 139 0.75 3.98 -30.06
N ASP A 140 0.11 4.76 -29.20
CA ASP A 140 -0.43 6.07 -29.56
C ASP A 140 0.69 7.10 -29.84
N THR A 141 1.78 7.03 -29.10
CA THR A 141 2.98 7.85 -29.34
C THR A 141 3.57 7.55 -30.74
N LEU A 142 3.70 6.26 -31.10
CA LEU A 142 4.22 5.85 -32.40
C LEU A 142 3.34 6.34 -33.55
N LYS A 143 2.02 6.27 -33.44
CA LYS A 143 1.08 6.82 -34.45
C LYS A 143 1.23 8.32 -34.62
N THR A 144 1.49 9.05 -33.54
CA THR A 144 1.68 10.50 -33.58
C THR A 144 2.99 10.86 -34.30
N GLU A 145 4.06 10.10 -34.08
CA GLU A 145 5.36 10.30 -34.74
C GLU A 145 5.28 9.98 -36.25
N GLU A 146 4.59 8.89 -36.63
CA GLU A 146 4.36 8.56 -38.04
C GLU A 146 3.57 9.64 -38.80
N ASN A 147 2.58 10.24 -38.14
CA ASN A 147 1.78 11.32 -38.71
C ASN A 147 2.50 12.70 -38.73
N ALA A 148 3.60 12.84 -38.02
CA ALA A 148 4.40 14.06 -37.95
C ALA A 148 5.55 14.12 -39.01
N LEU A 149 5.81 13.01 -39.70
CA LEU A 149 6.78 12.97 -40.79
C LEU A 149 6.15 13.55 -42.09
N PRO A 150 6.85 14.50 -42.75
CA PRO A 150 6.34 15.15 -43.95
C PRO A 150 6.28 14.20 -45.15
#